data_b8ec8204ac3ed6089dbfd0cd9245aed3
#
_entry.id   b8ec8204ac3ed6089dbfd0cd9245aed3
#
_cell.length_a   1.000
_cell.length_b   1.000
_cell.length_c   1.000
_cell.angle_alpha   90.00
_cell.angle_beta   90.00
_cell.angle_gamma   90.00
#
_symmetry.space_group_name_H-M   'P 1'
#
loop_
_entity.id
_entity.type
_entity.pdbx_description
1 polymer ?
#
loop_
_entity_poly.entity_id
_entity_poly.type
_entity_poly.pdbx_seq_one_letter_code
_entity_poly.pdbx_strand_id
1 'polypeptide(L)'
;VAVCTAGTADIPVAEEAAQTAEYFGTHVERIYDVGVSGMHRLFSRLEIIQDANCVVAVAGMEGALASVMGGLVSRPVIAVPTSVGYGANFHGLSALLTMINSCANGIATVNIDNGYGAGYLATQMNRLALGK
;
A
#
# COMPACT_ATOMS: atom_id res chain seq x y z
N VAL A 1 8.24 -1.56 8.04
CA VAL A 1 7.12 -1.53 7.09
C VAL A 1 7.28 -0.34 6.16
N ALA A 2 7.07 -0.52 4.87
CA ALA A 2 7.01 0.58 3.90
C ALA A 2 5.54 0.91 3.61
N VAL A 3 5.17 2.18 3.74
CA VAL A 3 3.83 2.68 3.38
C VAL A 3 3.97 3.58 2.16
N CYS A 4 3.39 3.15 1.05
CA CYS A 4 3.54 3.78 -0.26
C CYS A 4 2.21 4.32 -0.76
N THR A 5 2.22 5.48 -1.43
CA THR A 5 1.03 6.01 -2.12
C THR A 5 1.26 6.15 -3.61
N ALA A 6 0.20 5.94 -4.39
CA ALA A 6 0.21 6.23 -5.82
C ALA A 6 0.27 7.73 -6.09
N GLY A 7 -0.59 8.49 -5.46
CA GLY A 7 -0.65 9.93 -5.59
C GLY A 7 -0.65 10.65 -4.25
N THR A 8 -0.56 11.98 -4.31
CA THR A 8 -0.59 12.81 -3.09
C THR A 8 -1.96 12.85 -2.43
N ALA A 9 -3.04 12.68 -3.20
CA ALA A 9 -4.40 12.63 -2.66
C ALA A 9 -4.66 11.36 -1.82
N ASP A 10 -3.84 10.34 -1.95
CA ASP A 10 -3.92 9.10 -1.15
C ASP A 10 -3.24 9.22 0.21
N ILE A 11 -2.49 10.29 0.46
CA ILE A 11 -1.70 10.49 1.68
C ILE A 11 -2.54 10.40 2.97
N PRO A 12 -3.75 10.98 3.06
CA PRO A 12 -4.52 10.87 4.30
C PRO A 12 -4.80 9.43 4.73
N VAL A 13 -5.12 8.54 3.79
CA VAL A 13 -5.34 7.11 4.08
C VAL A 13 -4.03 6.42 4.43
N ALA A 14 -2.96 6.75 3.72
CA ALA A 14 -1.63 6.22 4.00
C ALA A 14 -1.11 6.65 5.39
N GLU A 15 -1.35 7.90 5.78
CA GLU A 15 -0.98 8.40 7.11
C GLU A 15 -1.75 7.69 8.21
N GLU A 16 -3.02 7.38 8.00
CA GLU A 16 -3.78 6.56 8.95
C GLU A 16 -3.11 5.18 9.14
N ALA A 17 -2.68 4.53 8.07
CA ALA A 17 -1.96 3.26 8.15
C ALA A 17 -0.60 3.41 8.85
N ALA A 18 0.17 4.43 8.47
CA ALA A 18 1.49 4.68 9.01
C ALA A 18 1.43 4.99 10.52
N GLN A 19 0.55 5.90 10.93
CA GLN A 19 0.40 6.28 12.33
C GLN A 19 -0.15 5.13 13.18
N THR A 20 -1.04 4.31 12.62
CA THR A 20 -1.52 3.10 13.30
C THR A 20 -0.37 2.13 13.56
N ALA A 21 0.46 1.85 12.54
CA ALA A 21 1.60 0.96 12.69
C ALA A 21 2.61 1.51 13.71
N GLU A 22 2.90 2.80 13.67
CA GLU A 22 3.81 3.47 14.63
C GLU A 22 3.26 3.42 16.06
N TYR A 23 1.96 3.64 16.23
CA TYR A 23 1.31 3.52 17.54
C TYR A 23 1.53 2.15 18.17
N PHE A 24 1.52 1.09 17.36
CA PHE A 24 1.77 -0.27 17.81
C PHE A 24 3.27 -0.66 17.82
N GLY A 25 4.16 0.29 17.67
CA GLY A 25 5.62 0.09 17.83
C GLY A 25 6.35 -0.36 16.57
N THR A 26 5.76 -0.21 15.40
CA THR A 26 6.40 -0.57 14.13
C THR A 26 7.12 0.63 13.52
N HIS A 27 8.37 0.43 13.09
CA HIS A 27 9.07 1.44 12.28
C HIS A 27 8.46 1.53 10.88
N VAL A 28 8.16 2.74 10.42
CA VAL A 28 7.51 2.99 9.13
C VAL A 28 8.37 3.90 8.24
N GLU A 29 8.63 3.42 7.02
CA GLU A 29 9.17 4.24 5.94
C GLU A 29 8.01 4.75 5.06
N ARG A 30 7.90 6.06 4.92
CA ARG A 30 6.88 6.73 4.11
C ARG A 30 7.42 7.00 2.72
N ILE A 31 6.79 6.43 1.69
CA ILE A 31 7.23 6.51 0.30
C ILE A 31 6.03 6.95 -0.53
N TYR A 32 5.84 8.26 -0.61
CA TYR A 32 4.64 8.84 -1.19
C TYR A 32 4.83 9.28 -2.63
N ASP A 33 3.72 9.34 -3.38
CA ASP A 33 3.67 9.80 -4.77
C ASP A 33 4.58 9.00 -5.70
N VAL A 34 4.47 7.67 -5.63
CA VAL A 34 5.24 6.73 -6.47
C VAL A 34 4.36 5.95 -7.43
N GLY A 35 3.24 6.52 -7.84
CA GLY A 35 2.29 5.89 -8.75
C GLY A 35 2.83 5.67 -10.16
N VAL A 36 2.04 4.94 -10.94
CA VAL A 36 2.43 4.46 -12.28
C VAL A 36 2.58 5.58 -13.31
N SER A 37 2.09 6.79 -13.06
CA SER A 37 2.28 7.93 -13.94
C SER A 37 3.73 8.40 -14.03
N GLY A 38 4.60 7.94 -13.12
CA GLY A 38 6.04 8.24 -13.13
C GLY A 38 6.79 7.14 -12.41
N MET A 39 7.00 6.00 -13.07
CA MET A 39 7.64 4.80 -12.50
C MET A 39 9.05 5.05 -11.99
N HIS A 40 9.76 6.04 -12.54
CA HIS A 40 11.10 6.42 -12.08
C HIS A 40 11.11 6.80 -10.58
N ARG A 41 10.02 7.37 -10.07
CA ARG A 41 9.90 7.73 -8.65
C ARG A 41 9.86 6.49 -7.75
N LEU A 42 9.16 5.44 -8.20
CA LEU A 42 9.13 4.15 -7.51
C LEU A 42 10.50 3.48 -7.52
N PHE A 43 11.12 3.41 -8.68
CA PHE A 43 12.43 2.75 -8.83
C PHE A 43 13.53 3.43 -8.03
N SER A 44 13.48 4.75 -7.86
CA SER A 44 14.44 5.47 -7.04
C SER A 44 14.38 5.12 -5.55
N ARG A 45 13.28 4.51 -5.09
CA ARG A 45 13.05 4.11 -3.69
C ARG A 45 12.94 2.58 -3.52
N LEU A 46 13.19 1.82 -4.58
CA LEU A 46 12.91 0.39 -4.61
C LEU A 46 13.70 -0.39 -3.57
N GLU A 47 14.95 -0.04 -3.33
CA GLU A 47 15.80 -0.70 -2.33
C GLU A 47 15.18 -0.64 -0.93
N ILE A 48 14.71 0.54 -0.52
CA ILE A 48 14.05 0.73 0.78
C ILE A 48 12.77 -0.09 0.87
N ILE A 49 12.01 -0.14 -0.22
CA ILE A 49 10.75 -0.90 -0.29
C ILE A 49 11.02 -2.40 -0.16
N GLN A 50 12.04 -2.91 -0.85
CA GLN A 50 12.40 -4.33 -0.83
C GLN A 50 12.96 -4.78 0.52
N ASP A 51 13.57 -3.91 1.29
CA ASP A 51 14.08 -4.20 2.63
C ASP A 51 12.99 -4.28 3.70
N ALA A 52 11.80 -3.76 3.42
CA ALA A 52 10.69 -3.77 4.37
C ALA A 52 10.15 -5.20 4.58
N ASN A 53 9.75 -5.53 5.80
CA ASN A 53 9.12 -6.82 6.11
C ASN A 53 7.71 -6.96 5.51
N CYS A 54 7.06 -5.83 5.24
CA CYS A 54 5.73 -5.76 4.64
C CYS A 54 5.58 -4.41 3.94
N VAL A 55 4.85 -4.38 2.84
CA VAL A 55 4.55 -3.16 2.07
C VAL A 55 3.06 -2.88 2.13
N VAL A 56 2.70 -1.64 2.45
CA VAL A 56 1.32 -1.14 2.33
C VAL A 56 1.25 -0.26 1.09
N ALA A 57 0.46 -0.65 0.10
CA ALA A 57 0.31 0.06 -1.17
C ALA A 57 -1.07 0.72 -1.23
N VAL A 58 -1.10 2.04 -1.14
CA VAL A 58 -2.32 2.85 -1.05
C VAL A 58 -2.56 3.56 -2.38
N ALA A 59 -3.67 3.27 -3.04
CA ALA A 59 -3.97 3.82 -4.35
C ALA A 59 -5.48 3.96 -4.60
N GLY A 60 -5.86 5.11 -5.13
CA GLY A 60 -7.19 5.34 -5.70
C GLY A 60 -7.19 5.14 -7.22
N MET A 61 -8.06 5.83 -7.92
CA MET A 61 -8.24 5.73 -9.37
C MET A 61 -8.43 4.28 -9.83
N GLU A 62 -7.49 3.72 -10.62
CA GLU A 62 -7.50 2.34 -11.09
C GLU A 62 -6.77 1.36 -10.17
N GLY A 63 -6.11 1.85 -9.12
CA GLY A 63 -5.45 0.99 -8.12
C GLY A 63 -4.23 0.20 -8.60
N ALA A 64 -3.54 0.65 -9.64
CA ALA A 64 -2.48 -0.12 -10.29
C ALA A 64 -1.22 -0.33 -9.43
N LEU A 65 -0.93 0.57 -8.49
CA LEU A 65 0.31 0.52 -7.70
C LEU A 65 0.49 -0.80 -6.96
N ALA A 66 -0.56 -1.37 -6.41
CA ALA A 66 -0.48 -2.62 -5.65
C ALA A 66 0.02 -3.79 -6.52
N SER A 67 -0.46 -3.89 -7.77
CA SER A 67 0.00 -4.93 -8.71
C SER A 67 1.47 -4.75 -9.08
N VAL A 68 1.89 -3.51 -9.31
CA VAL A 68 3.30 -3.20 -9.60
C VAL A 68 4.18 -3.58 -8.40
N MET A 69 3.78 -3.21 -7.19
CA MET A 69 4.50 -3.59 -5.97
C MET A 69 4.61 -5.10 -5.81
N GLY A 70 3.50 -5.82 -5.99
CA GLY A 70 3.49 -7.27 -5.89
C GLY A 70 4.44 -7.96 -6.87
N GLY A 71 4.69 -7.34 -8.03
CA GLY A 71 5.66 -7.81 -9.01
C GLY A 71 7.13 -7.47 -8.71
N LEU A 72 7.36 -6.51 -7.82
CA LEU A 72 8.71 -6.00 -7.54
C LEU A 72 9.29 -6.47 -6.20
N VAL A 73 8.45 -6.94 -5.28
CA VAL A 73 8.88 -7.33 -3.94
C VAL A 73 8.59 -8.81 -3.66
N SER A 74 9.38 -9.41 -2.79
CA SER A 74 9.16 -10.78 -2.30
C SER A 74 8.46 -10.81 -0.93
N ARG A 75 8.05 -9.66 -0.44
CA ARG A 75 7.39 -9.50 0.85
C ARG A 75 5.88 -9.34 0.67
N PRO A 76 5.07 -9.62 1.70
CA PRO A 76 3.63 -9.41 1.62
C PRO A 76 3.29 -7.95 1.29
N VAL A 77 2.30 -7.78 0.42
CA VAL A 77 1.75 -6.46 0.07
C VAL A 77 0.32 -6.36 0.58
N ILE A 78 0.05 -5.34 1.37
CA ILE A 78 -1.30 -5.00 1.77
C ILE A 78 -1.79 -3.89 0.85
N ALA A 79 -2.79 -4.19 0.04
CA ALA A 79 -3.37 -3.24 -0.90
C ALA A 79 -4.53 -2.49 -0.25
N VAL A 80 -4.46 -1.16 -0.28
CA VAL A 80 -5.48 -0.28 0.26
C VAL A 80 -6.10 0.54 -0.86
N PRO A 81 -7.28 0.16 -1.35
CA PRO A 81 -8.00 1.00 -2.30
C PRO A 81 -8.49 2.26 -1.61
N THR A 82 -8.37 3.41 -2.26
CA THR A 82 -8.94 4.66 -1.75
C THR A 82 -10.11 5.11 -2.60
N SER A 83 -10.98 5.94 -2.00
CA SER A 83 -12.10 6.56 -2.70
C SER A 83 -11.67 7.72 -3.60
N VAL A 84 -10.39 8.03 -3.66
CA VAL A 84 -9.83 9.06 -4.54
C VAL A 84 -10.05 8.69 -6.00
N GLY A 85 -10.71 9.57 -6.75
CA GLY A 85 -10.98 9.36 -8.16
C GLY A 85 -12.27 10.05 -8.61
N TYR A 86 -12.65 9.77 -9.85
CA TYR A 86 -13.83 10.36 -10.47
C TYR A 86 -14.39 9.40 -11.54
N GLY A 87 -15.62 9.68 -11.99
CA GLY A 87 -16.23 8.91 -13.09
C GLY A 87 -16.34 7.42 -12.78
N ALA A 88 -15.79 6.59 -13.63
CA ALA A 88 -15.86 5.12 -13.54
C ALA A 88 -15.01 4.52 -12.41
N ASN A 89 -14.38 5.31 -11.59
CA ASN A 89 -13.75 4.87 -10.34
C ASN A 89 -14.80 4.41 -9.31
N PHE A 90 -16.01 4.97 -9.35
CA PHE A 90 -17.12 4.64 -8.43
C PHE A 90 -16.69 4.65 -6.96
N HIS A 91 -16.09 5.76 -6.51
CA HIS A 91 -15.69 5.98 -5.11
C HIS A 91 -14.78 4.88 -4.53
N GLY A 92 -13.87 4.39 -5.36
CA GLY A 92 -12.88 3.38 -4.96
C GLY A 92 -13.22 1.96 -5.38
N LEU A 93 -14.39 1.71 -5.98
CA LEU A 93 -14.76 0.37 -6.44
C LEU A 93 -13.78 -0.14 -7.52
N SER A 94 -13.38 0.72 -8.46
CA SER A 94 -12.43 0.35 -9.51
C SER A 94 -11.08 -0.08 -8.92
N ALA A 95 -10.56 0.67 -7.96
CA ALA A 95 -9.31 0.32 -7.27
C ALA A 95 -9.45 -1.00 -6.49
N LEU A 96 -10.55 -1.18 -5.76
CA LEU A 96 -10.84 -2.42 -5.03
C LEU A 96 -10.87 -3.63 -5.96
N LEU A 97 -11.60 -3.56 -7.06
CA LEU A 97 -11.73 -4.67 -8.02
C LEU A 97 -10.39 -4.98 -8.69
N THR A 98 -9.62 -3.97 -9.04
CA THR A 98 -8.26 -4.15 -9.58
C THR A 98 -7.37 -4.92 -8.60
N MET A 99 -7.37 -4.51 -7.34
CA MET A 99 -6.52 -5.12 -6.32
C MET A 99 -6.93 -6.56 -6.00
N ILE A 100 -8.23 -6.84 -5.90
CA ILE A 100 -8.74 -8.19 -5.66
C ILE A 100 -8.44 -9.12 -6.84
N ASN A 101 -8.46 -8.60 -8.07
CA ASN A 101 -8.26 -9.38 -9.30
C ASN A 101 -6.81 -9.35 -9.81
N SER A 102 -5.87 -8.86 -9.01
CA SER A 102 -4.47 -8.75 -9.44
C SER A 102 -3.87 -10.12 -9.73
N CYS A 103 -3.10 -10.22 -10.83
CA CYS A 103 -2.29 -11.40 -11.14
C CYS A 103 -1.05 -11.52 -10.27
N ALA A 104 -0.62 -10.43 -9.63
CA ALA A 104 0.55 -10.47 -8.74
C ALA A 104 0.19 -11.23 -7.45
N ASN A 105 1.01 -12.20 -7.08
CA ASN A 105 0.80 -12.98 -5.88
C ASN A 105 1.31 -12.24 -4.63
N GLY A 106 0.82 -12.64 -3.46
CA GLY A 106 1.27 -12.07 -2.18
C GLY A 106 0.58 -10.76 -1.83
N ILE A 107 -0.52 -10.41 -2.49
CA ILE A 107 -1.33 -9.23 -2.21
C ILE A 107 -2.55 -9.63 -1.38
N ALA A 108 -2.75 -8.96 -0.25
CA ALA A 108 -3.99 -9.02 0.52
C ALA A 108 -4.66 -7.64 0.50
N THR A 109 -5.93 -7.59 0.15
CA THR A 109 -6.66 -6.32 -0.03
C THR A 109 -7.55 -6.05 1.17
N VAL A 110 -7.50 -4.83 1.71
CA VAL A 110 -8.41 -4.36 2.74
C VAL A 110 -9.56 -3.55 2.11
N ASN A 111 -10.53 -3.16 2.92
CA ASN A 111 -11.66 -2.36 2.45
C ASN A 111 -11.22 -0.97 1.96
N ILE A 112 -12.09 -0.29 1.21
CA ILE A 112 -11.86 1.07 0.71
C ILE A 112 -11.62 2.04 1.88
N ASP A 113 -10.58 2.84 1.77
CA ASP A 113 -10.16 3.84 2.76
C ASP A 113 -9.78 3.26 4.13
N ASN A 114 -9.53 1.97 4.23
CA ASN A 114 -9.20 1.32 5.50
C ASN A 114 -7.69 1.36 5.80
N GLY A 115 -7.17 2.55 6.04
CA GLY A 115 -5.77 2.71 6.46
C GLY A 115 -5.50 2.07 7.82
N TYR A 116 -6.42 2.19 8.77
CA TYR A 116 -6.29 1.58 10.09
C TYR A 116 -6.09 0.06 10.01
N GLY A 117 -6.96 -0.64 9.28
CA GLY A 117 -6.86 -2.10 9.13
C GLY A 117 -5.55 -2.52 8.47
N ALA A 118 -5.09 -1.75 7.48
CA ALA A 118 -3.82 -2.01 6.82
C ALA A 118 -2.62 -1.82 7.77
N GLY A 119 -2.59 -0.74 8.53
CA GLY A 119 -1.53 -0.49 9.50
C GLY A 119 -1.48 -1.54 10.62
N TYR A 120 -2.64 -1.98 11.07
CA TYR A 120 -2.74 -3.03 12.08
C TYR A 120 -2.20 -4.37 11.53
N LEU A 121 -2.66 -4.77 10.34
CA LEU A 121 -2.21 -6.01 9.69
C LEU A 121 -0.70 -5.97 9.38
N ALA A 122 -0.19 -4.83 8.90
CA ALA A 122 1.23 -4.64 8.65
C ALA A 122 2.05 -4.81 9.94
N THR A 123 1.56 -4.30 11.06
CA THR A 123 2.20 -4.49 12.37
C THR A 123 2.28 -5.97 12.75
N GLN A 124 1.20 -6.72 12.55
CA GLN A 124 1.20 -8.16 12.84
C GLN A 124 2.23 -8.90 11.98
N MET A 125 2.26 -8.61 10.67
CA MET A 125 3.24 -9.21 9.75
C MET A 125 4.68 -8.86 10.14
N ASN A 126 4.92 -7.60 10.50
CA ASN A 126 6.25 -7.15 10.93
C ASN A 126 6.69 -7.87 12.22
N ARG A 127 5.80 -8.03 13.19
CA ARG A 127 6.10 -8.78 14.42
C ARG A 127 6.44 -10.23 14.13
N LEU A 128 5.68 -10.89 13.27
CA LEU A 128 5.97 -12.26 12.88
C LEU A 128 7.35 -12.37 12.20
N ALA A 129 7.70 -11.43 11.33
CA ALA A 129 9.00 -11.41 10.67
C ALA A 129 10.16 -11.18 11.66
N LEU A 130 9.92 -10.49 12.76
CA LEU A 130 10.89 -10.22 13.82
C LEU A 130 10.90 -11.29 14.92
N GLY A 131 10.06 -12.30 14.83
CA GLY A 131 9.95 -13.34 15.85
C GLY A 131 9.30 -12.88 17.15
N LYS A 132 8.39 -11.93 17.06
CA LYS A 132 7.72 -11.35 18.22
C LYS A 132 6.23 -11.73 18.29
#